data_9208ed3d0b767673b6fc8d9962879654
#
_entry.id   9208ed3d0b767673b6fc8d9962879654
#
_cell.length_a   1.000
_cell.length_b   1.000
_cell.length_c   1.000
_cell.angle_alpha   90.00
_cell.angle_beta   90.00
_cell.angle_gamma   90.00
#
_symmetry.space_group_name_H-M   'P 1'
#
loop_
_entity.id
_entity.type
_entity.pdbx_description
1 polymer ?
#
loop_
_entity_poly.entity_id
_entity_poly.type
_entity_poly.pdbx_seq_one_letter_code
_entity_poly.pdbx_strand_id
1 'polypeptide(L)'
;MNRYHPMILMVSLLPLTIQAGSVLDGKALYDHWCAACHAPGPGHPGTQALKALYQDALPAALEQRESLVPDVIEYVVRNGRSTMPSFRKTEINDEQLNAIGAYLSNPKP
;
A
#
# COMPACT_ATOMS: atom_id res chain seq x y z
N MET A 1 36.40 64.35 -4.68
CA MET A 1 35.33 63.85 -3.79
C MET A 1 34.82 62.60 -4.40
N ASN A 2 35.30 61.39 -3.91
CA ASN A 2 34.92 60.08 -4.37
C ASN A 2 33.70 59.62 -3.58
N ARG A 3 32.55 59.56 -4.25
CA ARG A 3 31.35 58.96 -3.68
C ARG A 3 31.30 57.48 -4.09
N TYR A 4 31.80 56.58 -3.24
CA TYR A 4 31.58 55.14 -3.39
C TYR A 4 30.17 54.84 -2.95
N HIS A 5 29.32 54.37 -3.87
CA HIS A 5 28.02 53.80 -3.55
C HIS A 5 28.22 52.32 -3.22
N PRO A 6 27.85 51.82 -2.05
CA PRO A 6 27.87 50.40 -1.80
C PRO A 6 26.72 49.73 -2.55
N MET A 7 27.08 48.88 -3.49
CA MET A 7 26.15 48.04 -4.22
C MET A 7 25.74 46.89 -3.29
N ILE A 8 24.53 47.00 -2.72
CA ILE A 8 23.95 45.96 -1.88
C ILE A 8 23.47 44.81 -2.77
N LEU A 9 24.20 43.70 -2.76
CA LEU A 9 23.77 42.46 -3.40
C LEU A 9 22.64 41.86 -2.55
N MET A 10 21.39 41.99 -3.01
CA MET A 10 20.27 41.24 -2.46
C MET A 10 20.37 39.79 -2.92
N VAL A 11 20.82 38.91 -2.03
CA VAL A 11 20.75 37.48 -2.22
C VAL A 11 19.31 37.03 -1.91
N SER A 12 18.53 36.80 -2.96
CA SER A 12 17.19 36.21 -2.82
C SER A 12 17.31 34.75 -2.45
N LEU A 13 17.07 34.41 -1.18
CA LEU A 13 16.85 33.04 -0.74
C LEU A 13 15.48 32.59 -1.27
N LEU A 14 15.47 31.82 -2.35
CA LEU A 14 14.28 31.10 -2.79
C LEU A 14 14.04 29.93 -1.82
N PRO A 15 12.85 29.83 -1.21
CA PRO A 15 12.54 28.66 -0.40
C PRO A 15 12.45 27.43 -1.31
N LEU A 16 13.31 26.45 -1.04
CA LEU A 16 13.23 25.12 -1.66
C LEU A 16 11.99 24.42 -1.08
N THR A 17 10.87 24.49 -1.77
CA THR A 17 9.69 23.69 -1.41
C THR A 17 9.97 22.23 -1.76
N ILE A 18 10.34 21.44 -0.75
CA ILE A 18 10.38 19.99 -0.86
C ILE A 18 8.93 19.54 -0.96
N GLN A 19 8.47 19.23 -2.16
CA GLN A 19 7.22 18.49 -2.34
C GLN A 19 7.46 17.07 -1.87
N ALA A 20 6.96 16.74 -0.68
CA ALA A 20 6.82 15.36 -0.26
C ALA A 20 5.87 14.69 -1.25
N GLY A 21 6.37 13.77 -2.09
CA GLY A 21 5.54 12.92 -2.93
C GLY A 21 4.52 12.23 -2.04
N SER A 22 3.24 12.22 -2.42
CA SER A 22 2.20 11.55 -1.66
C SER A 22 2.53 10.06 -1.60
N VAL A 23 2.85 9.58 -0.40
CA VAL A 23 2.96 8.14 -0.15
C VAL A 23 1.57 7.56 -0.30
N LEU A 24 1.41 6.57 -1.19
CA LEU A 24 0.13 5.88 -1.36
C LEU A 24 -0.29 5.21 -0.05
N ASP A 25 -1.54 5.40 0.35
CA ASP A 25 -2.10 4.77 1.54
C ASP A 25 -2.47 3.32 1.24
N GLY A 26 -1.61 2.39 1.64
CA GLY A 26 -1.80 0.96 1.44
C GLY A 26 -3.05 0.42 2.14
N LYS A 27 -3.42 0.98 3.30
CA LYS A 27 -4.66 0.60 3.98
C LYS A 27 -5.89 1.02 3.19
N ALA A 28 -5.95 2.25 2.72
CA ALA A 28 -7.08 2.72 1.93
C ALA A 28 -7.21 1.91 0.62
N LEU A 29 -6.10 1.56 0.00
CA LEU A 29 -6.09 0.69 -1.19
C LEU A 29 -6.55 -0.74 -0.86
N TYR A 30 -6.12 -1.31 0.26
CA TYR A 30 -6.60 -2.60 0.74
C TYR A 30 -8.11 -2.56 1.02
N ASP A 31 -8.60 -1.55 1.69
CA ASP A 31 -10.02 -1.38 1.99
C ASP A 31 -10.86 -1.32 0.71
N HIS A 32 -10.35 -0.66 -0.32
CA HIS A 32 -11.04 -0.52 -1.60
C HIS A 32 -11.05 -1.81 -2.43
N TRP A 33 -9.91 -2.50 -2.54
CA TRP A 33 -9.74 -3.60 -3.49
C TRP A 33 -9.86 -4.99 -2.86
N CYS A 34 -9.57 -5.14 -1.58
CA CYS A 34 -9.37 -6.43 -0.94
C CYS A 34 -10.37 -6.73 0.18
N ALA A 35 -10.74 -5.73 0.97
CA ALA A 35 -11.49 -5.91 2.21
C ALA A 35 -12.87 -6.54 2.00
N ALA A 36 -13.55 -6.27 0.89
CA ALA A 36 -14.86 -6.87 0.60
C ALA A 36 -14.82 -8.41 0.68
N CYS A 37 -13.70 -9.02 0.28
CA CYS A 37 -13.51 -10.47 0.32
C CYS A 37 -12.63 -10.94 1.49
N HIS A 38 -11.73 -10.09 2.01
CA HIS A 38 -10.68 -10.49 2.94
C HIS A 38 -10.73 -9.84 4.33
N ALA A 39 -11.69 -8.98 4.60
CA ALA A 39 -11.87 -8.42 5.94
C ALA A 39 -12.28 -9.51 6.95
N PRO A 40 -12.01 -9.31 8.26
CA PRO A 40 -12.42 -10.26 9.28
C PRO A 40 -13.96 -10.35 9.41
N GLY A 41 -14.43 -11.51 9.81
CA GLY A 41 -15.83 -11.76 10.11
C GLY A 41 -16.62 -12.45 8.99
N PRO A 42 -17.92 -12.71 9.23
CA PRO A 42 -18.80 -13.34 8.26
C PRO A 42 -19.11 -12.42 7.08
N GLY A 43 -19.48 -12.99 5.94
CA GLY A 43 -19.82 -12.21 4.75
C GLY A 43 -18.62 -11.83 3.86
N HIS A 44 -17.42 -12.30 4.20
CA HIS A 44 -16.21 -12.09 3.41
C HIS A 44 -15.75 -13.42 2.81
N PRO A 45 -16.06 -13.69 1.52
CA PRO A 45 -15.86 -15.00 0.92
C PRO A 45 -14.41 -15.44 0.87
N GLY A 46 -13.46 -14.52 0.66
CA GLY A 46 -12.03 -14.83 0.70
C GLY A 46 -11.56 -15.27 2.09
N THR A 47 -12.01 -14.59 3.14
CA THR A 47 -11.73 -14.95 4.53
C THR A 47 -12.33 -16.32 4.88
N GLN A 48 -13.54 -16.58 4.44
CA GLN A 48 -14.17 -17.90 4.67
C GLN A 48 -13.44 -19.03 3.94
N ALA A 49 -13.02 -18.81 2.71
CA ALA A 49 -12.25 -19.78 1.94
C ALA A 49 -10.89 -20.06 2.59
N LEU A 50 -10.20 -19.05 3.07
CA LEU A 50 -8.93 -19.19 3.77
C LEU A 50 -9.10 -19.89 5.12
N LYS A 51 -10.19 -19.62 5.83
CA LYS A 51 -10.52 -20.35 7.06
C LYS A 51 -10.75 -21.84 6.81
N ALA A 52 -11.48 -22.18 5.76
CA ALA A 52 -11.69 -23.58 5.38
C ALA A 52 -10.39 -24.28 4.98
N LEU A 53 -9.49 -23.56 4.29
CA LEU A 53 -8.22 -24.12 3.83
C LEU A 53 -7.18 -24.32 4.94
N TYR A 54 -7.02 -23.32 5.80
CA TYR A 54 -5.96 -23.31 6.82
C TYR A 54 -6.47 -23.63 8.23
N GLN A 55 -7.78 -23.64 8.43
CA GLN A 55 -8.41 -23.83 9.74
C GLN A 55 -7.81 -22.91 10.80
N ASP A 56 -7.27 -23.46 11.87
CA ASP A 56 -6.65 -22.67 12.95
C ASP A 56 -5.12 -22.51 12.81
N ALA A 57 -4.53 -23.08 11.74
CA ALA A 57 -3.09 -22.99 11.50
C ALA A 57 -2.62 -21.56 11.16
N LEU A 58 -3.48 -20.79 10.49
CA LEU A 58 -3.21 -19.38 10.14
C LEU A 58 -4.48 -18.55 10.32
N PRO A 59 -4.37 -17.26 10.72
CA PRO A 59 -5.50 -16.36 10.72
C PRO A 59 -6.15 -16.28 9.32
N ALA A 60 -7.47 -16.36 9.27
CA ALA A 60 -8.21 -16.31 8.02
C ALA A 60 -8.21 -14.91 7.39
N ALA A 61 -8.35 -13.88 8.20
CA ALA A 61 -8.27 -12.49 7.74
C ALA A 61 -6.82 -12.10 7.43
N LEU A 62 -6.58 -11.52 6.25
CA LEU A 62 -5.22 -11.18 5.81
C LEU A 62 -4.53 -10.17 6.73
N GLU A 63 -5.27 -9.20 7.25
CA GLU A 63 -4.74 -8.19 8.16
C GLU A 63 -4.24 -8.74 9.49
N GLN A 64 -4.66 -9.94 9.88
CA GLN A 64 -4.25 -10.61 11.11
C GLN A 64 -3.06 -11.54 10.92
N ARG A 65 -2.57 -11.71 9.68
CA ARG A 65 -1.41 -12.55 9.39
C ARG A 65 -0.12 -11.77 9.61
N GLU A 66 0.85 -12.40 10.25
CA GLU A 66 2.17 -11.84 10.50
C GLU A 66 3.22 -12.30 9.46
N SER A 67 2.89 -13.32 8.67
CA SER A 67 3.82 -13.99 7.76
C SER A 67 3.60 -13.66 6.28
N LEU A 68 2.79 -12.65 5.96
CA LEU A 68 2.62 -12.22 4.58
C LEU A 68 3.84 -11.47 4.07
N VAL A 69 4.32 -11.85 2.89
CA VAL A 69 5.42 -11.18 2.22
C VAL A 69 4.95 -10.54 0.91
N PRO A 70 5.51 -9.39 0.51
CA PRO A 70 5.07 -8.65 -0.67
C PRO A 70 5.04 -9.49 -1.95
N ASP A 71 6.06 -10.31 -2.18
CA ASP A 71 6.18 -11.14 -3.40
C ASP A 71 5.04 -12.15 -3.54
N VAL A 72 4.60 -12.74 -2.44
CA VAL A 72 3.45 -13.67 -2.44
C VAL A 72 2.16 -12.91 -2.74
N ILE A 73 1.99 -11.73 -2.16
CA ILE A 73 0.83 -10.88 -2.41
C ILE A 73 0.78 -10.49 -3.89
N GLU A 74 1.89 -10.03 -4.45
CA GLU A 74 2.00 -9.68 -5.87
C GLU A 74 1.65 -10.86 -6.76
N TYR A 75 2.25 -12.03 -6.51
CA TYR A 75 1.99 -13.23 -7.30
C TYR A 75 0.50 -13.59 -7.31
N VAL A 76 -0.15 -13.63 -6.15
CA VAL A 76 -1.56 -14.02 -6.03
C VAL A 76 -2.47 -12.96 -6.67
N VAL A 77 -2.19 -11.68 -6.48
CA VAL A 77 -2.99 -10.60 -7.08
C VAL A 77 -2.88 -10.61 -8.61
N ARG A 78 -1.69 -10.84 -9.17
CA ARG A 78 -1.48 -10.86 -10.63
C ARG A 78 -2.00 -12.13 -11.30
N ASN A 79 -1.96 -13.26 -10.63
CA ASN A 79 -2.36 -14.55 -11.22
C ASN A 79 -3.75 -15.02 -10.81
N GLY A 80 -4.28 -14.52 -9.69
CA GLY A 80 -5.46 -15.05 -9.06
C GLY A 80 -5.19 -16.42 -8.39
N ARG A 81 -6.15 -16.90 -7.67
CA ARG A 81 -6.10 -18.23 -7.05
C ARG A 81 -7.50 -18.74 -6.76
N SER A 82 -7.88 -19.90 -7.32
CA SER A 82 -9.22 -20.46 -7.16
C SER A 82 -10.30 -19.44 -7.58
N THR A 83 -11.20 -19.04 -6.71
CA THR A 83 -12.24 -18.06 -6.98
C THR A 83 -11.76 -16.60 -6.87
N MET A 84 -10.55 -16.37 -6.36
CA MET A 84 -9.96 -15.05 -6.35
C MET A 84 -9.55 -14.64 -7.76
N PRO A 85 -10.07 -13.53 -8.31
CA PRO A 85 -9.70 -13.08 -9.65
C PRO A 85 -8.26 -12.55 -9.69
N SER A 86 -7.68 -12.55 -10.87
CA SER A 86 -6.45 -11.80 -11.17
C SER A 86 -6.78 -10.33 -11.40
N PHE A 87 -5.92 -9.44 -10.91
CA PHE A 87 -6.03 -7.99 -11.14
C PHE A 87 -4.98 -7.53 -12.14
N ARG A 88 -5.43 -6.81 -13.16
CA ARG A 88 -4.56 -6.23 -14.19
C ARG A 88 -3.92 -4.93 -13.68
N LYS A 89 -2.84 -4.51 -14.33
CA LYS A 89 -2.17 -3.24 -14.01
C LYS A 89 -3.04 -2.00 -14.27
N THR A 90 -4.09 -2.13 -15.06
CA THR A 90 -5.09 -1.09 -15.29
C THR A 90 -6.11 -0.96 -14.16
N GLU A 91 -6.22 -1.97 -13.30
CA GLU A 91 -7.08 -1.99 -12.11
C GLU A 91 -6.27 -1.59 -10.87
N ILE A 92 -5.20 -2.33 -10.61
CA ILE A 92 -4.24 -2.05 -9.53
C ILE A 92 -2.86 -1.95 -10.18
N ASN A 93 -2.30 -0.75 -10.28
CA ASN A 93 -0.97 -0.57 -10.84
C ASN A 93 0.13 -1.08 -9.89
N ASP A 94 1.38 -1.12 -10.36
CA ASP A 94 2.48 -1.69 -9.56
C ASP A 94 2.76 -0.89 -8.28
N GLU A 95 2.64 0.42 -8.32
CA GLU A 95 2.83 1.28 -7.13
C GLU A 95 1.74 1.04 -6.08
N GLN A 96 0.49 0.93 -6.51
CA GLN A 96 -0.64 0.61 -5.64
C GLN A 96 -0.48 -0.79 -5.02
N LEU A 97 -0.08 -1.77 -5.82
CA LEU A 97 0.14 -3.13 -5.33
C LEU A 97 1.30 -3.20 -4.33
N ASN A 98 2.38 -2.46 -4.58
CA ASN A 98 3.48 -2.33 -3.64
C ASN A 98 3.03 -1.71 -2.31
N ALA A 99 2.17 -0.69 -2.35
CA ALA A 99 1.62 -0.09 -1.14
C ALA A 99 0.71 -1.05 -0.35
N ILE A 100 -0.13 -1.83 -1.03
CA ILE A 100 -0.94 -2.89 -0.41
C ILE A 100 -0.04 -3.96 0.21
N GLY A 101 0.98 -4.40 -0.52
CA GLY A 101 1.96 -5.38 -0.04
C GLY A 101 2.70 -4.90 1.20
N ALA A 102 3.16 -3.67 1.21
CA ALA A 102 3.80 -3.07 2.38
C ALA A 102 2.86 -2.98 3.58
N TYR A 103 1.60 -2.59 3.35
CA TYR A 103 0.58 -2.54 4.40
C TYR A 103 0.33 -3.91 5.04
N LEU A 104 0.13 -4.95 4.22
CA LEU A 104 -0.17 -6.29 4.72
C LEU A 104 1.04 -7.01 5.33
N SER A 105 2.25 -6.64 4.95
CA SER A 105 3.48 -7.28 5.44
C SER A 105 4.03 -6.65 6.72
N ASN A 106 3.59 -5.44 7.05
CA ASN A 106 4.01 -4.78 8.29
C ASN A 106 3.21 -5.28 9.48
N PRO A 107 3.85 -5.51 10.65
CA PRO A 107 3.15 -5.81 11.89
C PRO A 107 2.16 -4.67 12.20
N LYS A 108 0.92 -5.04 12.48
CA LYS A 108 -0.08 -4.07 12.93
C LYS A 108 -0.02 -3.95 14.45
N PRO A 109 -0.20 -2.73 14.95
CA PRO A 109 -0.24 -2.52 16.39
C PRO A 109 -1.40 -3.25 17.06
#